data_29bed920c52d259a34fbddad582e12fd
#
_entry.id   29bed920c52d259a34fbddad582e12fd
#
_cell.length_a   1.000
_cell.length_b   1.000
_cell.length_c   1.000
_cell.angle_alpha   90.00
_cell.angle_beta   90.00
_cell.angle_gamma   90.00
#
_symmetry.space_group_name_H-M   'P 1'
#
loop_
_entity.id
_entity.type
_entity.pdbx_description
1 polymer ?
#
loop_
_entity_poly.entity_id
_entity_poly.type
_entity_poly.pdbx_seq_one_letter_code
_entity_poly.pdbx_strand_id
1 'polypeptide(L)'
;MKVRNSILLPKSQKIISDLGENIKLARLRRKYSSQQVAERANISRPTLISIEKGNPNVTIGAYVKVLAVLGLEKDVLEIAKDDKLGRRLQDAKLIIRERAPKISASNKLGIRTGNIKNIIKGSSTGIRILKQSDGNKK
;
A
#
# COMPACT_ATOMS: atom_id res chain seq x y z
N MET A 1 10.43 10.13 -25.55
CA MET A 1 9.55 10.03 -24.37
C MET A 1 10.04 10.99 -23.30
N LYS A 2 9.24 11.97 -22.90
CA LYS A 2 9.61 12.92 -21.83
C LYS A 2 9.55 12.18 -20.50
N VAL A 3 10.67 11.92 -19.87
CA VAL A 3 10.74 11.33 -18.53
C VAL A 3 10.07 12.32 -17.58
N ARG A 4 8.90 11.98 -17.05
CA ARG A 4 8.25 12.77 -16.01
C ARG A 4 9.06 12.54 -14.73
N ASN A 5 9.76 13.58 -14.27
CA ASN A 5 10.38 13.53 -12.96
C ASN A 5 9.29 13.29 -11.91
N SER A 6 9.28 12.11 -11.31
CA SER A 6 8.36 11.83 -10.21
C SER A 6 8.86 12.57 -8.97
N ILE A 7 8.09 13.56 -8.53
CA ILE A 7 8.36 14.25 -7.27
C ILE A 7 7.76 13.40 -6.16
N LEU A 8 8.60 12.83 -5.33
CA LEU A 8 8.17 12.10 -4.14
C LEU A 8 8.00 13.05 -2.95
N LEU A 9 7.13 12.66 -2.03
CA LEU A 9 7.07 13.31 -0.72
C LEU A 9 8.43 13.18 -0.01
N PRO A 10 8.87 14.17 0.78
CA PRO A 10 10.19 14.15 1.44
C PRO A 10 10.46 12.87 2.25
N LYS A 11 9.44 12.34 2.93
CA LYS A 11 9.53 11.09 3.68
C LYS A 11 9.84 9.88 2.78
N SER A 12 9.14 9.78 1.65
CA SER A 12 9.36 8.70 0.68
C SER A 12 10.70 8.84 -0.03
N GLN A 13 11.12 10.06 -0.33
CA GLN A 13 12.44 10.34 -0.91
C GLN A 13 13.55 9.89 0.04
N LYS A 14 13.42 10.14 1.34
CA LYS A 14 14.38 9.68 2.33
C LYS A 14 14.49 8.16 2.35
N ILE A 15 13.37 7.42 2.32
CA ILE A 15 13.38 5.95 2.31
C ILE A 15 14.17 5.41 1.12
N ILE A 16 13.98 5.97 -0.08
CA ILE A 16 14.71 5.52 -1.28
C ILE A 16 16.19 5.90 -1.18
N SER A 17 16.52 7.06 -0.61
CA SER A 17 17.90 7.49 -0.38
C SER A 17 18.61 6.53 0.59
N ASP A 18 17.97 6.20 1.71
CA ASP A 18 18.49 5.25 2.69
C ASP A 18 18.68 3.85 2.08
N LEU A 19 17.76 3.41 1.23
CA LEU A 19 17.89 2.15 0.47
C LEU A 19 19.10 2.19 -0.47
N GLY A 20 19.29 3.29 -1.20
CA GLY A 20 20.42 3.47 -2.10
C GLY A 20 21.76 3.43 -1.36
N GLU A 21 21.84 4.08 -0.21
CA GLU A 21 23.01 4.04 0.65
C GLU A 21 23.31 2.63 1.18
N ASN A 22 22.29 1.90 1.61
CA ASN A 22 22.43 0.50 2.04
C ASN A 22 22.98 -0.39 0.93
N ILE A 23 22.51 -0.23 -0.31
CA ILE A 23 23.01 -0.95 -1.48
C ILE A 23 24.48 -0.62 -1.71
N LYS A 24 24.85 0.67 -1.65
CA LYS A 24 26.25 1.11 -1.79
C LYS A 24 27.16 0.48 -0.74
N LEU A 25 26.73 0.51 0.52
CA LEU A 25 27.48 -0.10 1.62
C LEU A 25 27.59 -1.63 1.46
N ALA A 26 26.52 -2.30 1.02
CA ALA A 26 26.53 -3.73 0.74
C ALA A 26 27.54 -4.09 -0.36
N ARG A 27 27.64 -3.28 -1.42
CA ARG A 27 28.65 -3.43 -2.48
C ARG A 27 30.06 -3.25 -1.93
N LEU A 28 30.29 -2.19 -1.17
CA LEU A 28 31.62 -1.88 -0.60
C LEU A 28 32.11 -2.97 0.36
N ARG A 29 31.21 -3.52 1.20
CA ARG A 29 31.55 -4.65 2.10
C ARG A 29 31.99 -5.88 1.33
N ARG A 30 31.47 -6.09 0.11
CA ARG A 30 31.87 -7.19 -0.79
C ARG A 30 33.08 -6.84 -1.66
N LYS A 31 33.64 -5.64 -1.48
CA LYS A 31 34.79 -5.11 -2.25
C LYS A 31 34.55 -5.10 -3.77
N TYR A 32 33.26 -4.97 -4.19
CA TYR A 32 32.92 -4.85 -5.60
C TYR A 32 33.06 -3.42 -6.11
N SER A 33 33.69 -3.23 -7.26
CA SER A 33 33.67 -1.94 -7.95
C SER A 33 32.28 -1.65 -8.55
N SER A 34 31.99 -0.36 -8.76
CA SER A 34 30.74 0.03 -9.43
C SER A 34 30.64 -0.55 -10.84
N GLN A 35 31.76 -0.69 -11.53
CA GLN A 35 31.82 -1.27 -12.86
C GLN A 35 31.42 -2.75 -12.83
N GLN A 36 32.02 -3.53 -11.92
CA GLN A 36 31.73 -4.95 -11.79
C GLN A 36 30.25 -5.25 -11.48
N VAL A 37 29.64 -4.45 -10.58
CA VAL A 37 28.22 -4.65 -10.26
C VAL A 37 27.33 -4.24 -11.41
N ALA A 38 27.63 -3.13 -12.11
CA ALA A 38 26.84 -2.70 -13.25
C ALA A 38 26.87 -3.75 -14.39
N GLU A 39 28.03 -4.29 -14.70
CA GLU A 39 28.18 -5.34 -15.72
C GLU A 39 27.40 -6.61 -15.35
N ARG A 40 27.56 -7.11 -14.11
CA ARG A 40 26.86 -8.31 -13.65
C ARG A 40 25.34 -8.13 -13.58
N ALA A 41 24.87 -6.93 -13.23
CA ALA A 41 23.45 -6.60 -13.19
C ALA A 41 22.87 -6.29 -14.57
N ASN A 42 23.71 -6.26 -15.61
CA ASN A 42 23.33 -5.84 -16.96
C ASN A 42 22.60 -4.48 -16.95
N ILE A 43 23.25 -3.48 -16.34
CA ILE A 43 22.82 -2.08 -16.31
C ILE A 43 24.02 -1.18 -16.60
N SER A 44 23.75 0.07 -16.95
CA SER A 44 24.83 1.05 -17.12
C SER A 44 25.40 1.50 -15.75
N ARG A 45 26.69 1.85 -15.71
CA ARG A 45 27.32 2.42 -14.50
C ARG A 45 26.59 3.69 -13.98
N PRO A 46 26.16 4.64 -14.84
CA PRO A 46 25.35 5.78 -14.39
C PRO A 46 24.03 5.35 -13.73
N THR A 47 23.38 4.28 -14.22
CA THR A 47 22.17 3.72 -13.60
C THR A 47 22.46 3.21 -12.18
N LEU A 48 23.56 2.49 -11.99
CA LEU A 48 23.97 2.04 -10.65
C LEU A 48 24.23 3.23 -9.71
N ILE A 49 24.92 4.26 -10.18
CA ILE A 49 25.16 5.47 -9.39
C ILE A 49 23.82 6.15 -9.01
N SER A 50 22.85 6.16 -9.92
CA SER A 50 21.51 6.71 -9.65
C SER A 50 20.76 5.89 -8.60
N ILE A 51 20.89 4.56 -8.62
CA ILE A 51 20.34 3.65 -7.60
C ILE A 51 20.97 3.95 -6.24
N GLU A 52 22.31 4.04 -6.16
CA GLU A 52 23.04 4.31 -4.93
C GLU A 52 22.76 5.71 -4.34
N LYS A 53 22.32 6.65 -5.16
CA LYS A 53 21.85 7.99 -4.75
C LYS A 53 20.37 8.05 -4.38
N GLY A 54 19.63 6.94 -4.51
CA GLY A 54 18.20 6.92 -4.23
C GLY A 54 17.38 7.73 -5.23
N ASN A 55 17.68 7.62 -6.52
CA ASN A 55 16.90 8.31 -7.55
C ASN A 55 15.56 7.58 -7.78
N PRO A 56 14.40 8.23 -7.58
CA PRO A 56 13.09 7.60 -7.71
C PRO A 56 12.69 7.28 -9.15
N ASN A 57 13.41 7.83 -10.14
CA ASN A 57 13.10 7.60 -11.55
C ASN A 57 13.72 6.31 -12.11
N VAL A 58 14.48 5.58 -11.29
CA VAL A 58 15.01 4.27 -11.67
C VAL A 58 13.95 3.20 -11.44
N THR A 59 13.81 2.27 -12.37
CA THR A 59 12.83 1.19 -12.27
C THR A 59 13.16 0.24 -11.13
N ILE A 60 12.13 -0.32 -10.48
CA ILE A 60 12.31 -1.34 -9.43
C ILE A 60 13.07 -2.56 -9.96
N GLY A 61 12.86 -2.92 -11.23
CA GLY A 61 13.60 -4.02 -11.86
C GLY A 61 15.12 -3.82 -11.87
N ALA A 62 15.60 -2.57 -12.00
CA ALA A 62 17.01 -2.29 -11.92
C ALA A 62 17.55 -2.45 -10.48
N TYR A 63 16.78 -2.05 -9.47
CA TYR A 63 17.09 -2.32 -8.06
C TYR A 63 17.21 -3.82 -7.79
N VAL A 64 16.23 -4.61 -8.25
CA VAL A 64 16.22 -6.07 -8.06
C VAL A 64 17.43 -6.73 -8.71
N LYS A 65 17.84 -6.31 -9.92
CA LYS A 65 19.04 -6.82 -10.59
C LYS A 65 20.31 -6.55 -9.76
N VAL A 66 20.44 -5.36 -9.18
CA VAL A 66 21.59 -5.02 -8.33
C VAL A 66 21.56 -5.84 -7.04
N LEU A 67 20.40 -5.97 -6.41
CA LEU A 67 20.24 -6.79 -5.20
C LEU A 67 20.57 -8.25 -5.46
N ALA A 68 20.19 -8.81 -6.63
CA ALA A 68 20.55 -10.18 -7.02
C ALA A 68 22.07 -10.37 -7.14
N VAL A 69 22.80 -9.42 -7.74
CA VAL A 69 24.28 -9.45 -7.80
C VAL A 69 24.89 -9.43 -6.39
N LEU A 70 24.22 -8.76 -5.46
CA LEU A 70 24.66 -8.68 -4.06
C LEU A 70 24.17 -9.86 -3.20
N GLY A 71 23.31 -10.76 -3.74
CA GLY A 71 22.71 -11.87 -2.98
C GLY A 71 21.67 -11.40 -1.95
N LEU A 72 21.01 -10.26 -2.21
CA LEU A 72 20.00 -9.63 -1.35
C LEU A 72 18.61 -9.59 -2.01
N GLU A 73 18.40 -10.36 -3.09
CA GLU A 73 17.14 -10.39 -3.81
C GLU A 73 15.95 -10.84 -2.96
N LYS A 74 16.21 -11.65 -1.93
CA LYS A 74 15.17 -12.16 -1.03
C LYS A 74 14.56 -11.07 -0.15
N ASP A 75 15.31 -9.99 0.13
CA ASP A 75 14.81 -8.87 0.92
C ASP A 75 13.62 -8.18 0.24
N VAL A 76 13.56 -8.27 -1.10
CA VAL A 76 12.43 -7.75 -1.88
C VAL A 76 11.11 -8.49 -1.57
N LEU A 77 11.18 -9.76 -1.19
CA LEU A 77 9.99 -10.56 -0.81
C LEU A 77 9.40 -10.13 0.53
N GLU A 78 10.19 -9.45 1.36
CA GLU A 78 9.72 -8.94 2.65
C GLU A 78 8.96 -7.61 2.51
N ILE A 79 9.07 -6.94 1.34
CA ILE A 79 8.35 -5.70 1.06
C ILE A 79 6.84 -5.98 1.06
N ALA A 80 6.09 -5.26 1.89
CA ALA A 80 4.65 -5.39 2.07
C ALA A 80 4.16 -6.77 2.60
N LYS A 81 5.05 -7.67 3.01
CA LYS A 81 4.69 -8.99 3.56
C LYS A 81 3.94 -8.87 4.88
N ASP A 82 4.33 -7.95 5.74
CA ASP A 82 3.71 -7.73 7.05
C ASP A 82 2.70 -6.58 7.01
N ASP A 83 1.58 -6.81 6.31
CA ASP A 83 0.46 -5.87 6.28
C ASP A 83 -0.44 -6.05 7.51
N LYS A 84 -0.04 -5.44 8.64
CA LYS A 84 -0.79 -5.49 9.90
C LYS A 84 -2.18 -4.85 9.79
N LEU A 85 -2.31 -3.78 9.00
CA LEU A 85 -3.58 -3.10 8.80
C LEU A 85 -4.52 -3.96 7.95
N GLY A 86 -4.05 -4.50 6.83
CA GLY A 86 -4.83 -5.38 5.97
C GLY A 86 -5.33 -6.61 6.71
N ARG A 87 -4.48 -7.23 7.55
CA ARG A 87 -4.90 -8.36 8.41
C ARG A 87 -6.03 -7.97 9.38
N ARG A 88 -5.93 -6.82 10.06
CA ARG A 88 -7.00 -6.34 10.95
C ARG A 88 -8.31 -6.08 10.20
N LEU A 89 -8.23 -5.54 8.97
CA LEU A 89 -9.41 -5.32 8.14
C LEU A 89 -10.03 -6.64 7.68
N GLN A 90 -9.21 -7.66 7.39
CA GLN A 90 -9.67 -9.01 7.07
C GLN A 90 -10.34 -9.68 8.29
N ASP A 91 -9.73 -9.59 9.47
CA ASP A 91 -10.28 -10.13 10.73
C ASP A 91 -11.61 -9.47 11.08
N ALA A 92 -11.81 -8.20 10.72
CA ALA A 92 -13.09 -7.50 10.84
C ALA A 92 -14.14 -7.95 9.80
N LYS A 93 -13.92 -9.07 9.10
CA LYS A 93 -14.81 -9.64 8.06
C LYS A 93 -15.03 -8.72 6.85
N LEU A 94 -14.09 -7.85 6.57
CA LEU A 94 -14.12 -7.08 5.33
C LEU A 94 -13.71 -7.97 4.15
N ILE A 95 -14.52 -7.95 3.09
CA ILE A 95 -14.22 -8.73 1.87
C ILE A 95 -13.00 -8.13 1.18
N ILE A 96 -11.95 -8.92 1.00
CA ILE A 96 -10.79 -8.53 0.19
C ILE A 96 -11.25 -8.52 -1.27
N ARG A 97 -11.19 -7.35 -1.92
CA ARG A 97 -11.49 -7.20 -3.34
C ARG A 97 -10.19 -7.17 -4.13
N GLU A 98 -10.12 -7.91 -5.22
CA GLU A 98 -8.97 -7.90 -6.14
C GLU A 98 -8.73 -6.53 -6.78
N ARG A 99 -9.76 -5.71 -6.87
CA ARG A 99 -9.70 -4.33 -7.39
C ARG A 99 -10.37 -3.36 -6.43
N ALA A 100 -9.76 -2.19 -6.27
CA ALA A 100 -10.43 -1.07 -5.62
C ALA A 100 -11.71 -0.71 -6.38
N PRO A 101 -12.83 -0.40 -5.68
CA PRO A 101 -14.06 0.03 -6.33
C PRO A 101 -13.79 1.32 -7.12
N LYS A 102 -14.25 1.39 -8.38
CA LYS A 102 -14.22 2.63 -9.15
C LYS A 102 -15.09 3.66 -8.44
N ILE A 103 -14.55 4.85 -8.18
CA ILE A 103 -15.35 5.98 -7.70
C ILE A 103 -16.27 6.36 -8.85
N SER A 104 -17.57 6.04 -8.75
CA SER A 104 -18.56 6.46 -9.74
C SER A 104 -18.71 7.96 -9.69
N ALA A 105 -18.84 8.61 -10.86
CA ALA A 105 -19.00 10.07 -10.95
C ALA A 105 -20.25 10.60 -10.21
N SER A 106 -21.22 9.73 -9.90
CA SER A 106 -22.41 10.06 -9.12
C SER A 106 -22.14 10.40 -7.65
N ASN A 107 -21.00 9.98 -7.08
CA ASN A 107 -20.63 10.33 -5.71
C ASN A 107 -19.92 11.69 -5.59
N LYS A 108 -19.72 12.44 -6.69
CA LYS A 108 -19.15 13.80 -6.65
C LYS A 108 -20.15 14.88 -6.23
N LEU A 109 -21.44 14.57 -6.14
CA LEU A 109 -22.48 15.50 -5.71
C LEU A 109 -23.30 14.82 -4.59
N GLY A 110 -22.69 14.69 -3.42
CA GLY A 110 -23.30 14.20 -2.21
C GLY A 110 -24.22 15.24 -1.56
N ILE A 111 -25.20 15.78 -2.28
CA ILE A 111 -26.40 16.41 -1.66
C ILE A 111 -27.58 15.99 -2.53
N ARG A 112 -28.09 14.79 -2.32
CA ARG A 112 -29.48 14.52 -2.65
C ARG A 112 -30.31 15.01 -1.48
N THR A 113 -30.90 16.21 -1.63
CA THR A 113 -32.08 16.62 -0.88
C THR A 113 -33.23 15.68 -1.27
N GLY A 114 -33.19 14.46 -0.74
CA GLY A 114 -34.27 13.47 -0.81
C GLY A 114 -35.35 13.86 0.17
N ASN A 115 -36.40 14.37 -0.36
CA ASN A 115 -37.77 14.51 0.09
C ASN A 115 -38.09 13.88 1.47
N ILE A 116 -38.00 14.71 2.53
CA ILE A 116 -38.34 14.36 3.92
C ILE A 116 -39.88 14.14 4.10
N LYS A 117 -40.65 14.24 3.04
CA LYS A 117 -42.15 14.16 3.15
C LYS A 117 -42.71 12.74 3.28
N ASN A 118 -41.93 11.68 3.15
CA ASN A 118 -42.45 10.29 3.18
C ASN A 118 -42.09 9.47 4.44
N ILE A 119 -41.42 10.06 5.42
CA ILE A 119 -41.02 9.32 6.64
C ILE A 119 -42.08 9.40 7.76
N ILE A 120 -43.10 10.28 7.65
CA ILE A 120 -44.07 10.53 8.76
C ILE A 120 -45.36 9.71 8.59
N LYS A 121 -45.52 8.87 7.55
CA LYS A 121 -46.75 8.09 7.33
C LYS A 121 -46.61 6.59 7.52
N GLY A 122 -45.76 6.11 8.39
CA GLY A 122 -45.55 4.66 8.57
C GLY A 122 -45.24 4.22 10.00
N SER A 123 -45.67 4.94 11.01
CA SER A 123 -45.44 4.51 12.39
C SER A 123 -46.75 4.56 13.20
N SER A 124 -47.64 3.64 12.90
CA SER A 124 -48.77 3.32 13.77
C SER A 124 -49.03 1.83 13.64
N THR A 125 -48.26 1.01 14.34
CA THR A 125 -48.65 -0.38 14.66
C THR A 125 -47.96 -0.79 15.96
N GLY A 126 -48.78 -0.82 16.97
CA GLY A 126 -48.80 -1.36 18.29
C GLY A 126 -47.63 -2.16 18.81
N ILE A 127 -47.00 -1.63 19.82
CA ILE A 127 -46.19 -2.39 20.77
C ILE A 127 -47.15 -3.21 21.62
N ARG A 128 -47.25 -4.53 21.39
CA ARG A 128 -47.87 -5.45 22.33
C ARG A 128 -46.87 -5.75 23.44
N ILE A 129 -47.13 -5.18 24.62
CA ILE A 129 -46.45 -5.55 25.84
C ILE A 129 -47.05 -6.90 26.30
N LEU A 130 -46.25 -7.97 26.25
CA LEU A 130 -46.57 -9.24 26.88
C LEU A 130 -46.35 -9.08 28.38
N LYS A 131 -47.48 -9.05 29.11
CA LYS A 131 -47.50 -9.20 30.57
C LYS A 131 -47.02 -10.60 30.94
N GLN A 132 -45.94 -10.66 31.66
CA GLN A 132 -45.48 -11.85 32.36
C GLN A 132 -46.39 -12.01 33.61
N SER A 133 -47.16 -13.08 33.65
CA SER A 133 -47.91 -13.47 34.82
C SER A 133 -47.04 -14.29 35.73
N ASP A 134 -46.73 -13.76 36.89
CA ASP A 134 -46.23 -14.50 38.03
C ASP A 134 -47.29 -15.51 38.50
N GLY A 135 -46.95 -16.77 38.45
CA GLY A 135 -47.73 -17.88 39.00
C GLY A 135 -46.91 -18.58 40.08
N ASN A 136 -47.00 -18.07 41.27
CA ASN A 136 -46.60 -18.78 42.48
C ASN A 136 -47.68 -19.85 42.81
N LYS A 137 -47.27 -21.13 43.04
CA LYS A 137 -47.80 -21.95 44.13
C LYS A 137 -47.22 -23.37 44.13
N LYS A 138 -46.62 -23.67 45.19
CA LYS A 138 -46.45 -24.86 46.05
C LYS A 138 -45.25 -25.71 45.77
#